data_85b79a2a9a5a223ab29bc1c7aff152e9
#
_entry.id   85b79a2a9a5a223ab29bc1c7aff152e9
#
_cell.length_a   1.000
_cell.length_b   1.000
_cell.length_c   1.000
_cell.angle_alpha   90.00
_cell.angle_beta   90.00
_cell.angle_gamma   90.00
#
_symmetry.space_group_name_H-M   'P 1'
#
loop_
_entity.id
_entity.type
_entity.pdbx_description
1 polymer ?
#
loop_
_entity_poly.entity_id
_entity_poly.type
_entity_poly.pdbx_seq_one_letter_code
_entity_poly.pdbx_strand_id
1 'polypeptide(L)'
;EMPDPQPQAAPSASEEEPPAQDAAQEAQEEAPSSTGDPKIDALIQEKDRALQEMRRLNDAIEDEIISRRIDQLEDTTGKIIDQVVAHPEKLSQIRTFMNYYLPTTLKILNAYDRMGAAGVEGANIDGTMGRIDAMMDKVVEAFDKQLDALFADEALDISTDITVLEQMLAQEGLGGMQMGQS
;
A
#
# COMPACT_ATOMS: atom_id res chain seq x y z
N GLU A 1 -57.41 -28.04 -65.24
CA GLU A 1 -58.12 -29.14 -64.63
C GLU A 1 -57.43 -29.49 -63.33
N MET A 2 -58.10 -29.08 -62.28
CA MET A 2 -57.83 -29.44 -60.88
C MET A 2 -57.94 -30.91 -60.63
N PRO A 3 -57.54 -31.53 -59.54
CA PRO A 3 -57.53 -30.89 -58.22
C PRO A 3 -56.32 -31.30 -57.32
N ASP A 4 -56.20 -30.45 -56.33
CA ASP A 4 -55.76 -30.70 -54.98
C ASP A 4 -56.26 -32.04 -54.34
N PRO A 5 -55.57 -32.64 -53.42
CA PRO A 5 -55.63 -32.14 -52.03
C PRO A 5 -54.40 -32.39 -51.20
N GLN A 6 -54.28 -31.54 -50.21
CA GLN A 6 -53.68 -31.84 -48.94
C GLN A 6 -54.30 -33.08 -48.28
N PRO A 7 -53.64 -33.72 -47.31
CA PRO A 7 -53.60 -33.20 -45.96
C PRO A 7 -52.37 -33.61 -45.11
N GLN A 8 -52.12 -32.72 -44.13
CA GLN A 8 -52.02 -33.05 -42.70
C GLN A 8 -50.95 -34.01 -42.25
N ALA A 9 -50.09 -33.53 -41.42
CA ALA A 9 -50.13 -33.75 -39.98
C ALA A 9 -48.87 -33.21 -39.33
N ALA A 10 -49.04 -32.24 -38.49
CA ALA A 10 -48.23 -32.16 -37.28
C ALA A 10 -48.68 -33.28 -36.34
N PRO A 11 -47.90 -33.79 -35.48
CA PRO A 11 -47.58 -33.05 -34.27
C PRO A 11 -46.19 -33.33 -33.63
N SER A 12 -45.84 -32.40 -32.80
CA SER A 12 -45.29 -32.55 -31.44
C SER A 12 -43.99 -33.27 -31.28
N ALA A 13 -43.12 -32.55 -30.75
CA ALA A 13 -42.56 -32.68 -29.38
C ALA A 13 -41.41 -31.71 -29.33
N SER A 14 -41.61 -30.64 -28.62
CA SER A 14 -41.08 -30.50 -27.30
C SER A 14 -39.74 -31.13 -27.10
N GLU A 15 -38.76 -30.29 -27.24
CA GLU A 15 -37.67 -30.34 -26.28
C GLU A 15 -37.11 -28.95 -26.18
N GLU A 16 -37.46 -28.34 -25.07
CA GLU A 16 -36.85 -27.21 -24.50
C GLU A 16 -35.35 -27.46 -24.35
N GLU A 17 -34.57 -26.74 -25.10
CA GLU A 17 -33.23 -26.46 -24.65
C GLU A 17 -33.34 -25.26 -23.74
N PRO A 18 -32.86 -25.40 -22.48
CA PRO A 18 -32.69 -24.21 -21.65
C PRO A 18 -31.56 -23.39 -22.25
N PRO A 19 -31.71 -22.06 -22.26
CA PRO A 19 -30.64 -21.18 -22.69
C PRO A 19 -29.48 -21.43 -21.77
N ALA A 20 -28.33 -21.70 -22.34
CA ALA A 20 -27.07 -21.61 -21.70
C ALA A 20 -27.00 -20.22 -21.04
N GLN A 21 -27.12 -20.19 -19.75
CA GLN A 21 -26.72 -19.06 -18.95
C GLN A 21 -25.22 -18.97 -19.13
N ASP A 22 -24.85 -18.14 -20.06
CA ASP A 22 -23.55 -17.55 -20.12
C ASP A 22 -23.38 -16.80 -18.82
N ALA A 23 -22.73 -17.44 -17.88
CA ALA A 23 -22.26 -16.82 -16.67
C ALA A 23 -21.17 -15.85 -17.10
N ALA A 24 -21.58 -14.68 -17.53
CA ALA A 24 -20.76 -13.51 -17.40
C ALA A 24 -20.51 -13.35 -15.90
N GLN A 25 -19.47 -13.99 -15.44
CA GLN A 25 -18.81 -13.56 -14.22
C GLN A 25 -18.29 -12.17 -14.52
N GLU A 26 -19.17 -11.21 -14.34
CA GLU A 26 -18.73 -9.86 -14.03
C GLU A 26 -17.77 -10.01 -12.87
N ALA A 27 -16.51 -9.73 -13.15
CA ALA A 27 -15.55 -9.46 -12.12
C ALA A 27 -16.20 -8.36 -11.29
N GLN A 28 -16.74 -8.72 -10.17
CA GLN A 28 -17.08 -7.78 -9.12
C GLN A 28 -15.75 -7.13 -8.77
N GLU A 29 -15.55 -5.98 -9.33
CA GLU A 29 -14.66 -4.99 -8.78
C GLU A 29 -15.17 -4.80 -7.36
N GLU A 30 -14.47 -5.43 -6.40
CA GLU A 30 -14.78 -5.26 -4.99
C GLU A 30 -14.69 -3.76 -4.73
N ALA A 31 -15.85 -3.16 -4.57
CA ALA A 31 -15.92 -1.81 -4.04
C ALA A 31 -15.12 -1.81 -2.73
N PRO A 32 -14.21 -0.85 -2.54
CA PRO A 32 -13.39 -0.83 -1.36
C PRO A 32 -14.30 -0.91 -0.14
N SER A 33 -14.09 -1.94 0.67
CA SER A 33 -14.88 -2.18 1.86
C SER A 33 -14.82 -0.93 2.73
N SER A 34 -15.94 -0.24 2.86
CA SER A 34 -16.05 0.92 3.72
C SER A 34 -15.80 0.49 5.17
N THR A 35 -14.87 1.19 5.83
CA THR A 35 -14.55 0.95 7.25
C THR A 35 -15.59 1.56 8.18
N GLY A 36 -16.53 2.35 7.63
CA GLY A 36 -17.51 3.12 8.39
C GLY A 36 -16.98 4.48 8.88
N ASP A 37 -15.71 4.75 8.74
CA ASP A 37 -15.08 6.04 9.02
C ASP A 37 -14.65 6.71 7.71
N PRO A 38 -15.29 7.84 7.31
CA PRO A 38 -14.95 8.52 6.05
C PRO A 38 -13.51 8.97 5.96
N LYS A 39 -12.86 9.29 7.09
CA LYS A 39 -11.46 9.71 7.13
C LYS A 39 -10.51 8.54 6.85
N ILE A 40 -10.83 7.38 7.40
CA ILE A 40 -10.07 6.15 7.15
C ILE A 40 -10.29 5.66 5.72
N ASP A 41 -11.50 5.72 5.21
CA ASP A 41 -11.79 5.37 3.81
C ASP A 41 -11.04 6.28 2.84
N ALA A 42 -10.99 7.59 3.11
CA ALA A 42 -10.18 8.54 2.33
C ALA A 42 -8.68 8.23 2.41
N LEU A 43 -8.19 7.81 3.55
CA LEU A 43 -6.81 7.41 3.76
C LEU A 43 -6.45 6.16 2.95
N ILE A 44 -7.33 5.17 2.90
CA ILE A 44 -7.15 3.96 2.09
C ILE A 44 -7.09 4.31 0.60
N GLN A 45 -7.97 5.19 0.13
CA GLN A 45 -7.96 5.65 -1.26
C GLN A 45 -6.67 6.41 -1.60
N GLU A 46 -6.18 7.23 -0.69
CA GLU A 46 -4.93 7.95 -0.87
C GLU A 46 -3.73 7.01 -0.89
N LYS A 47 -3.73 5.97 -0.04
CA LYS A 47 -2.74 4.89 -0.09
C LYS A 47 -2.70 4.24 -1.47
N ASP A 48 -3.85 3.80 -1.97
CA ASP A 48 -3.93 3.10 -3.26
C ASP A 48 -3.41 3.98 -4.39
N ARG A 49 -3.78 5.26 -4.38
CA ARG A 49 -3.31 6.24 -5.35
C ARG A 49 -1.81 6.46 -5.28
N ALA A 50 -1.27 6.63 -4.08
CA ALA A 50 0.16 6.84 -3.86
C ALA A 50 0.99 5.62 -4.26
N LEU A 51 0.56 4.42 -3.89
CA LEU A 51 1.26 3.17 -4.24
C LEU A 51 1.21 2.91 -5.75
N GLN A 52 0.09 3.19 -6.39
CA GLN A 52 -0.05 3.07 -7.84
C GLN A 52 0.90 4.03 -8.57
N GLU A 53 0.99 5.27 -8.11
CA GLU A 53 1.91 6.26 -8.66
C GLU A 53 3.38 5.87 -8.44
N MET A 54 3.73 5.34 -7.27
CA MET A 54 5.09 4.83 -7.00
C MET A 54 5.45 3.68 -7.93
N ARG A 55 4.53 2.75 -8.19
CA ARG A 55 4.75 1.65 -9.14
C ARG A 55 4.96 2.16 -10.56
N ARG A 56 4.13 3.11 -10.97
CA ARG A 56 4.28 3.76 -12.28
C ARG A 56 5.67 4.41 -12.44
N LEU A 57 6.11 5.14 -11.43
CA LEU A 57 7.42 5.80 -11.43
C LEU A 57 8.56 4.77 -11.42
N ASN A 58 8.42 3.70 -10.66
CA ASN A 58 9.39 2.62 -10.61
C ASN A 58 9.56 1.92 -11.96
N ASP A 59 8.47 1.72 -12.69
CA ASP A 59 8.49 1.14 -14.03
C ASP A 59 9.09 2.09 -15.07
N ALA A 60 8.93 3.40 -14.89
CA ALA A 60 9.39 4.42 -15.83
C ALA A 60 10.86 4.82 -15.61
N ILE A 61 11.35 4.76 -14.39
CA ILE A 61 12.71 5.20 -14.03
C ILE A 61 13.68 4.01 -14.18
N GLU A 62 14.65 4.17 -15.06
CA GLU A 62 15.63 3.12 -15.36
C GLU A 62 16.78 3.02 -14.33
N ASP A 63 16.99 4.07 -13.55
CA ASP A 63 18.05 4.08 -12.54
C ASP A 63 17.75 3.08 -11.41
N GLU A 64 18.60 2.06 -11.27
CA GLU A 64 18.40 0.98 -10.31
C GLU A 64 18.46 1.45 -8.84
N ILE A 65 19.23 2.49 -8.55
CA ILE A 65 19.36 3.02 -7.18
C ILE A 65 18.07 3.72 -6.80
N ILE A 66 17.57 4.58 -7.67
CA ILE A 66 16.28 5.27 -7.47
C ILE A 66 15.13 4.26 -7.42
N SER A 67 15.13 3.27 -8.30
CA SER A 67 14.13 2.19 -8.31
C SER A 67 14.06 1.46 -6.97
N ARG A 68 15.19 1.09 -6.39
CA ARG A 68 15.24 0.47 -5.06
C ARG A 68 14.74 1.40 -3.96
N ARG A 69 15.02 2.71 -4.06
CA ARG A 69 14.48 3.68 -3.09
C ARG A 69 12.96 3.80 -3.21
N ILE A 70 12.44 3.77 -4.42
CA ILE A 70 10.98 3.76 -4.64
C ILE A 70 10.34 2.50 -4.04
N ASP A 71 10.94 1.32 -4.21
CA ASP A 71 10.48 0.09 -3.58
C ASP A 71 10.41 0.22 -2.05
N GLN A 72 11.43 0.80 -1.44
CA GLN A 72 11.46 1.06 0.01
C GLN A 72 10.38 2.04 0.44
N LEU A 73 10.16 3.11 -0.32
CA LEU A 73 9.11 4.09 -0.04
C LEU A 73 7.71 3.48 -0.19
N GLU A 74 7.51 2.65 -1.19
CA GLU A 74 6.25 1.93 -1.40
C GLU A 74 5.92 1.03 -0.21
N ASP A 75 6.88 0.20 0.20
CA ASP A 75 6.72 -0.70 1.35
C ASP A 75 6.43 0.06 2.65
N THR A 76 7.22 1.07 2.95
CA THR A 76 7.08 1.87 4.18
C THR A 76 5.76 2.66 4.18
N THR A 77 5.38 3.27 3.06
CA THR A 77 4.10 4.00 2.93
C THR A 77 2.92 3.07 3.19
N GLY A 78 2.93 1.88 2.62
CA GLY A 78 1.91 0.88 2.86
C GLY A 78 1.79 0.52 4.33
N LYS A 79 2.90 0.26 4.99
CA LYS A 79 2.96 -0.06 6.43
C LYS A 79 2.48 1.08 7.32
N ILE A 80 2.86 2.32 7.02
CA ILE A 80 2.40 3.51 7.76
C ILE A 80 0.88 3.60 7.72
N ILE A 81 0.30 3.53 6.54
CA ILE A 81 -1.15 3.69 6.36
C ILE A 81 -1.90 2.49 6.94
N ASP A 82 -1.42 1.27 6.75
CA ASP A 82 -2.02 0.07 7.32
C ASP A 82 -2.04 0.12 8.85
N GLN A 83 -0.99 0.65 9.46
CA GLN A 83 -0.92 0.84 10.90
C GLN A 83 -1.98 1.83 11.41
N VAL A 84 -2.22 2.91 10.68
CA VAL A 84 -3.26 3.89 11.03
C VAL A 84 -4.67 3.35 10.75
N VAL A 85 -4.86 2.57 9.70
CA VAL A 85 -6.13 1.91 9.43
C VAL A 85 -6.50 0.94 10.56
N ALA A 86 -5.53 0.20 11.08
CA ALA A 86 -5.71 -0.69 12.23
C ALA A 86 -5.89 0.08 13.55
N HIS A 87 -5.31 1.27 13.66
CA HIS A 87 -5.31 2.13 14.84
C HIS A 87 -5.71 3.57 14.47
N PRO A 88 -7.02 3.83 14.21
CA PRO A 88 -7.48 5.13 13.70
C PRO A 88 -7.16 6.32 14.59
N GLU A 89 -6.95 6.11 15.89
CA GLU A 89 -6.53 7.12 16.84
C GLU A 89 -5.15 7.72 16.52
N LYS A 90 -4.35 7.03 15.70
CA LYS A 90 -3.03 7.48 15.26
C LYS A 90 -3.08 8.38 14.03
N LEU A 91 -4.25 8.61 13.44
CA LEU A 91 -4.39 9.42 12.21
C LEU A 91 -3.76 10.81 12.34
N SER A 92 -3.90 11.46 13.49
CA SER A 92 -3.30 12.77 13.73
C SER A 92 -1.77 12.76 13.68
N GLN A 93 -1.13 11.64 13.95
CA GLN A 93 0.33 11.51 13.95
C GLN A 93 0.93 11.51 12.54
N ILE A 94 0.16 11.13 11.52
CA ILE A 94 0.63 11.08 10.12
C ILE A 94 0.14 12.26 9.27
N ARG A 95 -0.42 13.28 9.88
CA ARG A 95 -0.98 14.41 9.13
C ARG A 95 0.06 15.13 8.28
N THR A 96 1.22 15.44 8.84
CA THR A 96 2.32 16.07 8.11
C THR A 96 2.87 15.13 7.02
N PHE A 97 2.97 13.84 7.33
CA PHE A 97 3.38 12.84 6.34
C PHE A 97 2.44 12.82 5.14
N MET A 98 1.13 12.72 5.36
CA MET A 98 0.13 12.64 4.29
C MET A 98 -0.03 13.94 3.51
N ASN A 99 0.08 15.09 4.18
CA ASN A 99 -0.15 16.39 3.55
C ASN A 99 1.09 17.01 2.92
N TYR A 100 2.27 16.58 3.31
CA TYR A 100 3.52 17.18 2.87
C TYR A 100 4.57 16.17 2.40
N TYR A 101 5.02 15.27 3.24
CA TYR A 101 6.14 14.36 2.86
C TYR A 101 5.80 13.46 1.69
N LEU A 102 4.66 12.80 1.72
CA LEU A 102 4.23 11.88 0.66
C LEU A 102 3.98 12.59 -0.67
N PRO A 103 3.13 13.64 -0.75
CA PRO A 103 2.88 14.32 -2.02
C PRO A 103 4.11 15.05 -2.56
N THR A 104 4.95 15.62 -1.72
CA THR A 104 6.18 16.29 -2.18
C THR A 104 7.19 15.28 -2.72
N THR A 105 7.34 14.13 -2.09
CA THR A 105 8.20 13.05 -2.59
C THR A 105 7.73 12.57 -3.96
N LEU A 106 6.45 12.34 -4.15
CA LEU A 106 5.89 11.96 -5.46
C LEU A 106 6.12 13.03 -6.52
N LYS A 107 5.98 14.30 -6.16
CA LYS A 107 6.26 15.44 -7.06
C LYS A 107 7.74 15.45 -7.49
N ILE A 108 8.65 15.23 -6.57
CA ILE A 108 10.09 15.19 -6.85
C ILE A 108 10.44 14.01 -7.76
N LEU A 109 9.89 12.83 -7.50
CA LEU A 109 10.11 11.64 -8.34
C LEU A 109 9.51 11.80 -9.72
N ASN A 110 8.35 12.43 -9.85
CA ASN A 110 7.79 12.79 -11.16
C ASN A 110 8.67 13.75 -11.94
N ALA A 111 9.27 14.72 -11.27
CA ALA A 111 10.22 15.63 -11.90
C ALA A 111 11.47 14.88 -12.38
N TYR A 112 11.99 13.97 -11.58
CA TYR A 112 13.12 13.11 -11.94
C TYR A 112 12.81 12.28 -13.19
N ASP A 113 11.66 11.64 -13.24
CA ASP A 113 11.20 10.87 -14.41
C ASP A 113 11.13 11.74 -15.68
N ARG A 114 10.48 12.91 -15.59
CA ARG A 114 10.36 13.82 -16.74
C ARG A 114 11.70 14.32 -17.24
N MET A 115 12.61 14.68 -16.35
CA MET A 115 13.95 15.15 -16.73
C MET A 115 14.78 14.05 -17.37
N GLY A 116 14.70 12.82 -16.84
CA GLY A 116 15.35 11.65 -17.42
C GLY A 116 14.82 11.29 -18.81
N ALA A 117 13.50 11.34 -18.97
CA ALA A 117 12.83 11.01 -20.23
C ALA A 117 13.00 12.09 -21.31
N ALA A 118 13.29 13.33 -20.93
CA ALA A 118 13.46 14.43 -21.88
C ALA A 118 14.68 14.27 -22.80
N GLY A 119 15.68 13.47 -22.39
CA GLY A 119 16.90 13.24 -23.18
C GLY A 119 17.73 14.51 -23.42
N VAL A 120 17.57 15.51 -22.56
CA VAL A 120 18.24 16.79 -22.64
C VAL A 120 19.31 16.86 -21.56
N GLU A 121 20.50 17.23 -21.94
CA GLU A 121 21.60 17.50 -21.02
C GLU A 121 21.71 19.01 -20.76
N GLY A 122 22.00 19.37 -19.52
CA GLY A 122 22.20 20.76 -19.14
C GLY A 122 22.44 20.91 -17.65
N ALA A 123 23.11 21.98 -17.26
CA ALA A 123 23.49 22.21 -15.85
C ALA A 123 22.29 22.23 -14.89
N ASN A 124 21.15 22.74 -15.31
CA ASN A 124 19.94 22.76 -14.48
C ASN A 124 19.35 21.38 -14.28
N ILE A 125 19.28 20.58 -15.34
CA ILE A 125 18.75 19.21 -15.31
C ILE A 125 19.68 18.32 -14.50
N ASP A 126 20.96 18.29 -14.84
CA ASP A 126 21.95 17.44 -14.19
C ASP A 126 22.11 17.80 -12.71
N GLY A 127 22.16 19.08 -12.39
CA GLY A 127 22.23 19.56 -11.02
C GLY A 127 21.00 19.21 -10.19
N THR A 128 19.80 19.30 -10.77
CA THR A 128 18.55 18.93 -10.09
C THR A 128 18.45 17.42 -9.88
N MET A 129 18.74 16.63 -10.90
CA MET A 129 18.75 15.17 -10.78
C MET A 129 19.76 14.70 -9.75
N GLY A 130 20.98 15.27 -9.71
CA GLY A 130 21.98 14.95 -8.71
C GLY A 130 21.54 15.30 -7.27
N ARG A 131 20.81 16.39 -7.08
CA ARG A 131 20.23 16.76 -5.77
C ARG A 131 19.14 15.79 -5.34
N ILE A 132 18.32 15.31 -6.27
CA ILE A 132 17.30 14.31 -5.99
C ILE A 132 17.96 13.00 -5.58
N ASP A 133 18.97 12.52 -6.33
CA ASP A 133 19.73 11.33 -5.99
C ASP A 133 20.29 11.40 -4.55
N ALA A 134 20.95 12.52 -4.22
CA ALA A 134 21.53 12.73 -2.90
C ALA A 134 20.48 12.82 -1.78
N MET A 135 19.26 13.22 -2.10
CA MET A 135 18.18 13.40 -1.12
C MET A 135 17.40 12.12 -0.85
N MET A 136 17.37 11.18 -1.79
CA MET A 136 16.52 10.00 -1.70
C MET A 136 16.82 9.14 -0.46
N ASP A 137 18.05 9.00 -0.05
CA ASP A 137 18.40 8.27 1.19
C ASP A 137 17.79 8.92 2.43
N LYS A 138 17.76 10.24 2.48
CA LYS A 138 17.17 11.00 3.58
C LYS A 138 15.66 10.90 3.58
N VAL A 139 15.04 10.85 2.40
CA VAL A 139 13.59 10.67 2.26
C VAL A 139 13.18 9.29 2.77
N VAL A 140 13.88 8.23 2.36
CA VAL A 140 13.65 6.87 2.87
C VAL A 140 13.79 6.83 4.38
N GLU A 141 14.84 7.42 4.93
CA GLU A 141 15.06 7.50 6.38
C GLU A 141 13.91 8.24 7.10
N ALA A 142 13.43 9.35 6.52
CA ALA A 142 12.31 10.09 7.10
C ALA A 142 11.01 9.28 7.11
N PHE A 143 10.74 8.49 6.07
CA PHE A 143 9.58 7.60 6.02
C PHE A 143 9.71 6.48 7.06
N ASP A 144 10.87 5.88 7.19
CA ASP A 144 11.14 4.84 8.19
C ASP A 144 10.97 5.36 9.60
N LYS A 145 11.43 6.58 9.88
CA LYS A 145 11.22 7.24 11.18
C LYS A 145 9.76 7.52 11.46
N GLN A 146 8.98 7.88 10.44
CA GLN A 146 7.54 8.06 10.60
C GLN A 146 6.85 6.75 10.98
N LEU A 147 7.22 5.65 10.35
CA LEU A 147 6.69 4.33 10.70
C LEU A 147 7.08 3.95 12.14
N ASP A 148 8.33 4.09 12.50
CA ASP A 148 8.83 3.80 13.85
C ASP A 148 8.10 4.62 14.91
N ALA A 149 7.86 5.89 14.66
CA ALA A 149 7.14 6.78 15.57
C ALA A 149 5.71 6.31 15.89
N LEU A 150 5.06 5.60 14.97
CA LEU A 150 3.73 5.03 15.21
C LEU A 150 3.71 3.91 16.26
N PHE A 151 4.86 3.32 16.55
CA PHE A 151 5.01 2.27 17.56
C PHE A 151 5.54 2.78 18.90
N ALA A 152 5.76 4.09 19.05
CA ALA A 152 6.42 4.64 20.24
C ALA A 152 5.66 4.33 21.53
N ASP A 153 4.34 4.49 21.54
CA ASP A 153 3.51 4.24 22.72
C ASP A 153 3.48 2.75 23.07
N GLU A 154 3.29 1.90 22.06
CA GLU A 154 3.31 0.44 22.24
C GLU A 154 4.67 -0.05 22.74
N ALA A 155 5.76 0.47 22.18
CA ALA A 155 7.11 0.13 22.60
C ALA A 155 7.36 0.54 24.07
N LEU A 156 6.83 1.68 24.51
CA LEU A 156 6.93 2.13 25.89
C LEU A 156 6.15 1.21 26.82
N ASP A 157 4.93 0.84 26.47
CA ASP A 157 4.08 -0.06 27.24
C ASP A 157 4.74 -1.44 27.42
N ILE A 158 5.22 -2.02 26.32
CA ILE A 158 5.91 -3.31 26.34
C ILE A 158 7.22 -3.24 27.14
N SER A 159 7.98 -2.15 27.00
CA SER A 159 9.20 -1.94 27.79
C SER A 159 8.91 -1.92 29.30
N THR A 160 7.79 -1.31 29.69
CA THR A 160 7.32 -1.29 31.07
C THR A 160 6.97 -2.70 31.55
N ASP A 161 6.23 -3.46 30.77
CA ASP A 161 5.84 -4.83 31.08
C ASP A 161 7.05 -5.75 31.19
N ILE A 162 8.04 -5.60 30.31
CA ILE A 162 9.31 -6.32 30.37
C ILE A 162 10.02 -6.05 31.70
N THR A 163 10.12 -4.77 32.10
CA THR A 163 10.76 -4.38 33.35
C THR A 163 10.06 -5.01 34.56
N VAL A 164 8.74 -5.00 34.60
CA VAL A 164 7.95 -5.63 35.66
C VAL A 164 8.20 -7.14 35.70
N LEU A 165 8.17 -7.79 34.55
CA LEU A 165 8.42 -9.24 34.45
C LEU A 165 9.84 -9.60 34.91
N GLU A 166 10.84 -8.84 34.48
CA GLU A 166 12.24 -9.03 34.94
C GLU A 166 12.36 -8.94 36.46
N GLN A 167 11.69 -7.97 37.07
CA GLN A 167 11.67 -7.81 38.52
C GLN A 167 11.00 -9.01 39.21
N MET A 168 9.89 -9.49 38.69
CA MET A 168 9.19 -10.66 39.21
C MET A 168 10.07 -11.93 39.11
N LEU A 169 10.69 -12.13 37.96
CA LEU A 169 11.59 -13.25 37.74
C LEU A 169 12.83 -13.21 38.69
N ALA A 170 13.38 -12.04 38.91
CA ALA A 170 14.49 -11.83 39.84
C ALA A 170 14.08 -12.16 41.29
N GLN A 171 12.88 -11.78 41.73
CA GLN A 171 12.34 -12.08 43.05
C GLN A 171 12.13 -13.59 43.26
N GLU A 172 11.74 -14.31 42.21
CA GLU A 172 11.54 -15.75 42.27
C GLU A 172 12.83 -16.55 42.03
N GLY A 173 13.95 -15.87 41.80
CA GLY A 173 15.26 -16.50 41.51
C GLY A 173 15.36 -17.12 40.12
N LEU A 174 14.46 -16.77 39.21
CA LEU A 174 14.38 -17.38 37.87
C LEU A 174 15.01 -16.51 36.78
N GLY A 175 15.25 -15.22 37.03
CA GLY A 175 15.62 -14.25 36.01
C GLY A 175 17.04 -13.76 36.04
N GLY A 176 17.90 -14.28 36.90
CA GLY A 176 19.26 -13.84 37.01
C GLY A 176 20.21 -14.95 37.30
N MET A 177 21.43 -14.79 36.86
CA MET A 177 22.52 -15.59 37.42
C MET A 177 22.65 -15.26 38.90
N GLN A 178 22.03 -16.04 39.73
CA GLN A 178 22.37 -16.09 41.14
C GLN A 178 23.82 -16.53 41.19
N MET A 179 24.67 -15.57 41.34
CA MET A 179 26.03 -15.88 41.79
C MET A 179 25.87 -16.62 43.09
N GLY A 180 26.11 -17.92 43.08
CA GLY A 180 25.99 -18.75 44.27
C GLY A 180 26.72 -18.11 45.41
N GLN A 181 25.97 -17.72 46.40
CA GLN A 181 26.52 -17.41 47.70
C GLN A 181 26.82 -18.70 48.39
N SER A 182 28.07 -18.98 48.45
CA SER A 182 28.52 -20.03 49.38
C SER A 182 28.38 -19.55 50.81
#